data_cd51548a9e65a9ffb082723f82454fa7
#
_entry.id   cd51548a9e65a9ffb082723f82454fa7
#
_cell.length_a   1.000
_cell.length_b   1.000
_cell.length_c   1.000
_cell.angle_alpha   90.00
_cell.angle_beta   90.00
_cell.angle_gamma   90.00
#
_symmetry.space_group_name_H-M   'P 1'
#
loop_
_entity.id
_entity.type
_entity.pdbx_description
1 polymer ?
#
loop_
_entity_poly.entity_id
_entity_poly.type
_entity_poly.pdbx_seq_one_letter_code
_entity_poly.pdbx_strand_id
1 'polypeptide(L)'
;MKRNTANYRTLIVTFTEPIRTLDNYFDDVEAWGVASLKEWIDSYESTRFTQTDDCTAVITSEYNAEYVQEWLQRHTSVADLISA
;
A
#
# COMPACT_ATOMS: atom_id res chain seq x y z
N MET A 1 18.29 11.16 20.65
CA MET A 1 18.18 11.22 19.89
C MET A 1 17.28 11.37 19.31
N LYS A 2 17.13 11.68 19.00
CA LYS A 2 16.23 11.93 18.51
C LYS A 2 15.75 11.19 17.51
N ARG A 3 14.65 10.71 17.67
CA ARG A 3 14.15 9.97 16.70
C ARG A 3 13.94 10.74 15.50
N ASN A 4 14.20 10.23 14.53
CA ASN A 4 14.18 10.97 13.29
C ASN A 4 13.07 10.46 12.42
N THR A 5 11.99 11.23 12.30
CA THR A 5 10.86 10.83 11.47
C THR A 5 11.07 11.16 10.00
N ALA A 6 12.19 11.77 9.65
CA ALA A 6 12.44 12.15 8.25
C ALA A 6 12.63 10.92 7.36
N ASN A 7 12.82 9.74 7.93
CA ASN A 7 12.98 8.54 7.13
C ASN A 7 11.67 8.01 6.56
N TYR A 8 10.54 8.42 7.12
CA TYR A 8 9.26 7.97 6.59
C TYR A 8 9.01 8.57 5.23
N ARG A 9 8.57 7.73 4.32
CA ARG A 9 8.18 8.15 2.98
C ARG A 9 6.69 7.97 2.82
N THR A 10 6.08 8.86 2.07
CA THR A 10 4.64 8.85 1.84
C THR A 10 4.37 8.63 0.37
N LEU A 11 3.54 7.64 0.08
CA LEU A 11 3.09 7.37 -1.27
C LEU A 11 1.60 7.67 -1.32
N ILE A 12 1.18 8.45 -2.31
CA ILE A 12 -0.24 8.69 -2.56
C ILE A 12 -0.56 7.96 -3.84
N VAL A 13 -1.36 6.90 -3.74
CA VAL A 13 -1.60 6.00 -4.86
C VAL A 13 -3.06 6.06 -5.24
N THR A 14 -3.32 6.31 -6.53
CA THR A 14 -4.66 6.26 -7.08
C THR A 14 -4.73 5.08 -8.03
N PHE A 15 -5.69 4.19 -7.81
CA PHE A 15 -5.88 3.01 -8.64
C PHE A 15 -6.92 3.29 -9.72
N THR A 16 -6.89 2.49 -10.79
CA THR A 16 -7.85 2.63 -11.87
C THR A 16 -9.21 2.05 -11.51
N GLU A 17 -9.29 1.30 -10.41
CA GLU A 17 -10.54 0.68 -9.97
C GLU A 17 -10.66 0.84 -8.47
N PRO A 18 -11.87 0.67 -7.91
CA PRO A 18 -12.05 0.81 -6.47
C PRO A 18 -11.19 -0.17 -5.69
N ILE A 19 -10.65 0.29 -4.56
CA ILE A 19 -9.76 -0.53 -3.75
C ILE A 19 -10.46 -1.81 -3.29
N ARG A 20 -11.78 -1.74 -3.04
CA ARG A 20 -12.51 -2.94 -2.61
C ARG A 20 -12.46 -4.04 -3.66
N THR A 21 -12.31 -3.71 -4.95
CA THR A 21 -12.20 -4.74 -5.97
C THR A 21 -10.82 -5.35 -6.01
N LEU A 22 -9.81 -4.62 -5.56
CA LEU A 22 -8.45 -5.15 -5.47
C LEU A 22 -8.35 -6.19 -4.36
N ASP A 23 -9.23 -6.13 -3.38
CA ASP A 23 -9.23 -7.11 -2.29
C ASP A 23 -9.52 -8.52 -2.82
N ASN A 24 -10.18 -8.63 -3.98
CA ASN A 24 -10.45 -9.94 -4.57
C ASN A 24 -9.16 -10.67 -4.97
N TYR A 25 -8.08 -9.93 -5.15
CA TYR A 25 -6.78 -10.54 -5.44
C TYR A 25 -6.33 -11.45 -4.30
N PHE A 26 -6.87 -11.21 -3.10
CA PHE A 26 -6.51 -11.96 -1.90
C PHE A 26 -7.59 -12.97 -1.49
N ASP A 27 -8.41 -13.42 -2.44
CA ASP A 27 -9.48 -14.36 -2.14
C ASP A 27 -8.94 -15.64 -1.53
N ASP A 28 -7.74 -16.07 -1.94
CA ASP A 28 -7.13 -17.27 -1.36
C ASP A 28 -6.31 -16.86 -0.15
N VAL A 29 -6.97 -16.73 0.98
CA VAL A 29 -6.34 -16.31 2.22
C VAL A 29 -5.23 -17.26 2.65
N GLU A 30 -5.40 -18.56 2.36
CA GLU A 30 -4.39 -19.54 2.73
C GLU A 30 -3.08 -19.29 1.99
N ALA A 31 -3.17 -18.90 0.72
CA ALA A 31 -1.97 -18.66 -0.06
C ALA A 31 -1.31 -17.33 0.31
N TRP A 32 -2.11 -16.30 0.60
CA TRP A 32 -1.57 -14.98 0.85
C TRP A 32 -1.34 -14.66 2.32
N GLY A 33 -2.10 -15.31 3.22
CA GLY A 33 -2.04 -15.03 4.64
C GLY A 33 -2.81 -13.80 5.07
N VAL A 34 -3.41 -13.09 4.12
CA VAL A 34 -4.21 -11.89 4.40
C VAL A 34 -5.41 -11.87 3.46
N ALA A 35 -6.41 -11.08 3.80
CA ALA A 35 -7.68 -11.06 3.07
C ALA A 35 -7.91 -9.76 2.31
N SER A 36 -7.03 -8.77 2.39
CA SER A 36 -7.24 -7.49 1.74
C SER A 36 -5.93 -6.83 1.42
N LEU A 37 -5.98 -5.85 0.51
CA LEU A 37 -4.82 -5.06 0.15
C LEU A 37 -4.28 -4.32 1.36
N LYS A 38 -5.19 -3.76 2.19
CA LYS A 38 -4.76 -3.07 3.39
C LYS A 38 -3.96 -3.98 4.32
N GLU A 39 -4.45 -5.20 4.53
CA GLU A 39 -3.75 -6.13 5.41
C GLU A 39 -2.39 -6.50 4.84
N TRP A 40 -2.32 -6.68 3.53
CA TRP A 40 -1.05 -7.02 2.88
C TRP A 40 -0.03 -5.90 3.06
N ILE A 41 -0.43 -4.66 2.77
CA ILE A 41 0.48 -3.51 2.88
C ILE A 41 0.86 -3.26 4.34
N ASP A 42 -0.11 -3.35 5.26
CA ASP A 42 0.16 -3.15 6.69
C ASP A 42 1.10 -4.22 7.25
N SER A 43 1.24 -5.36 6.56
CA SER A 43 2.12 -6.41 7.04
C SER A 43 3.60 -6.09 6.83
N TYR A 44 3.93 -5.14 5.99
CA TYR A 44 5.32 -4.69 5.86
C TYR A 44 5.71 -3.91 7.11
N GLU A 45 6.93 -4.10 7.55
CA GLU A 45 7.41 -3.44 8.76
C GLU A 45 7.34 -1.93 8.64
N SER A 46 6.86 -1.27 9.68
CA SER A 46 6.78 0.19 9.77
C SER A 46 6.00 0.81 8.60
N THR A 47 4.98 0.11 8.14
CA THR A 47 4.20 0.53 6.97
C THR A 47 2.74 0.60 7.34
N ARG A 48 2.06 1.65 6.87
CA ARG A 48 0.65 1.85 7.14
C ARG A 48 -0.09 2.25 5.87
N PHE A 49 -1.22 1.62 5.66
CA PHE A 49 -2.10 1.89 4.53
C PHE A 49 -3.36 2.57 5.04
N THR A 50 -3.67 3.74 4.49
CA THR A 50 -4.88 4.47 4.87
C THR A 50 -5.66 4.81 3.61
N GLN A 51 -6.84 4.26 3.46
CA GLN A 51 -7.69 4.54 2.32
C GLN A 51 -8.35 5.90 2.51
N THR A 52 -8.26 6.78 1.51
CA THR A 52 -8.82 8.13 1.59
C THR A 52 -10.08 8.29 0.76
N ASP A 53 -10.23 7.51 -0.32
CA ASP A 53 -11.49 7.45 -1.06
C ASP A 53 -11.55 6.09 -1.77
N ASP A 54 -12.54 5.90 -2.66
CA ASP A 54 -12.77 4.59 -3.26
C ASP A 54 -11.55 4.05 -3.99
N CYS A 55 -10.76 4.93 -4.60
CA CYS A 55 -9.65 4.53 -5.45
C CYS A 55 -8.29 5.00 -4.95
N THR A 56 -8.23 5.74 -3.85
CA THR A 56 -7.00 6.39 -3.42
C THR A 56 -6.61 5.97 -2.02
N ALA A 57 -5.33 5.74 -1.81
CA ALA A 57 -4.80 5.42 -0.50
C ALA A 57 -3.50 6.17 -0.27
N VAL A 58 -3.23 6.48 0.99
CA VAL A 58 -1.97 7.05 1.43
C VAL A 58 -1.21 5.95 2.17
N ILE A 59 0.02 5.71 1.75
CA ILE A 59 0.85 4.68 2.35
C ILE A 59 2.09 5.35 2.91
N THR A 60 2.37 5.12 4.19
CA THR A 60 3.59 5.62 4.80
C THR A 60 4.44 4.44 5.20
N SER A 61 5.75 4.55 5.00
CA SER A 61 6.67 3.47 5.35
C SER A 61 8.03 4.04 5.65
N GLU A 62 8.68 3.48 6.65
CA GLU A 62 10.02 3.90 7.02
C GLU A 62 11.06 3.17 6.17
N TYR A 63 10.84 1.89 5.89
CA TYR A 63 11.87 1.09 5.23
C TYR A 63 11.43 0.47 3.90
N ASN A 64 10.13 0.35 3.68
CA ASN A 64 9.64 -0.50 2.60
C ASN A 64 8.91 0.25 1.50
N ALA A 65 9.04 1.58 1.44
CA ALA A 65 8.28 2.36 0.47
C ALA A 65 8.55 1.89 -0.97
N GLU A 66 9.81 1.62 -1.30
CA GLU A 66 10.15 1.20 -2.65
C GLU A 66 9.60 -0.18 -2.97
N TYR A 67 9.65 -1.10 -2.00
CA TYR A 67 9.09 -2.43 -2.20
C TYR A 67 7.60 -2.38 -2.40
N VAL A 68 6.91 -1.57 -1.60
CA VAL A 68 5.47 -1.41 -1.71
C VAL A 68 5.11 -0.81 -3.07
N GLN A 69 5.83 0.24 -3.46
CA GLN A 69 5.58 0.89 -4.75
C GLN A 69 5.76 -0.09 -5.89
N GLU A 70 6.84 -0.86 -5.88
CA GLU A 70 7.11 -1.81 -6.93
C GLU A 70 6.05 -2.90 -6.96
N TRP A 71 5.67 -3.40 -5.79
CA TRP A 71 4.65 -4.44 -5.71
C TRP A 71 3.32 -3.95 -6.29
N LEU A 72 2.92 -2.72 -5.91
CA LEU A 72 1.67 -2.16 -6.39
C LEU A 72 1.68 -1.97 -7.89
N GLN A 73 2.77 -1.45 -8.43
CA GLN A 73 2.86 -1.21 -9.87
C GLN A 73 2.89 -2.51 -10.66
N ARG A 74 3.37 -3.57 -10.05
CA ARG A 74 3.49 -4.87 -10.71
C ARG A 74 2.20 -5.68 -10.63
N HIS A 75 1.47 -5.55 -9.54
CA HIS A 75 0.34 -6.44 -9.27
C HIS A 75 -1.02 -5.74 -9.27
N THR A 76 -1.07 -4.43 -9.39
CA THR A 76 -2.34 -3.70 -9.41
C THR A 76 -2.33 -2.68 -10.54
N SER A 77 -3.53 -2.13 -10.82
CA SER A 77 -3.68 -1.11 -11.88
C SER A 77 -3.55 0.27 -11.25
N VAL A 78 -2.35 0.80 -11.24
CA VAL A 78 -2.08 2.12 -10.68
C VAL A 78 -2.30 3.18 -11.75
N ALA A 79 -3.21 4.13 -11.48
CA ALA A 79 -3.46 5.25 -12.38
C ALA A 79 -2.47 6.38 -12.11
N ASP A 80 -2.10 6.60 -10.85
CA ASP A 80 -1.20 7.66 -10.48
C ASP A 80 -0.51 7.30 -9.17
N LEU A 81 0.74 7.69 -9.04
CA LEU A 81 1.48 7.45 -7.81
C LEU A 81 2.41 8.63 -7.57
N ILE A 82 2.23 9.28 -6.43
CA ILE A 82 3.01 10.43 -6.04
C ILE A 82 3.82 10.04 -4.80
N SER A 83 5.12 10.28 -4.88
CA SER A 83 6.01 10.05 -3.74
C SER A 83 6.30 11.40 -3.10
N ALA A 84 5.82 11.58 -1.90
CA ALA A 84 5.95 12.86 -1.21
C ALA A 84 7.04 12.79 -0.13
#